data_0c7a6cb85713906619030f150b2392a0
#
_entry.id   0c7a6cb85713906619030f150b2392a0
#
_cell.length_a   1.000
_cell.length_b   1.000
_cell.length_c   1.000
_cell.angle_alpha   90.00
_cell.angle_beta   90.00
_cell.angle_gamma   90.00
#
_symmetry.space_group_name_H-M   'P 1'
#
loop_
_entity.id
_entity.type
_entity.pdbx_description
1 polymer ?
#
loop_
_entity_poly.entity_id
_entity_poly.type
_entity_poly.pdbx_seq_one_letter_code
_entity_poly.pdbx_strand_id
1 'polypeptide(L)'
;MLYDKDIRLPLFDFLEDNYGDIIILEEKQMGRSRADIVMVGRDNNIYGVEIKSDADTYARLGRQVKDYDKYFDYNIVVVGTSHAYHIEEHVPEYWGIITVELEDGEVDFYMLRQAKPNPKMKWKSKITLMWRPELAKIQEWNNMPKYKDKSKAFVQGKILERMPEKISEEVLKKQMCELLFCRDYDTIGDDIKDFKSKSK
;
A
#
# COMPACT_ATOMS: atom_id res chain seq x y z
N MET A 1 -4.11 26.18 -9.21
CA MET A 1 -4.62 25.32 -8.13
C MET A 1 -4.78 23.91 -8.67
N LEU A 2 -4.06 22.96 -8.12
CA LEU A 2 -4.12 21.56 -8.52
C LEU A 2 -5.15 20.80 -7.67
N TYR A 3 -5.92 19.94 -8.33
CA TYR A 3 -6.85 19.00 -7.68
C TYR A 3 -6.27 17.58 -7.73
N ASP A 4 -6.74 16.70 -6.86
CA ASP A 4 -6.31 15.29 -6.80
C ASP A 4 -6.33 14.59 -8.18
N LYS A 5 -7.37 14.79 -8.97
CA LYS A 5 -7.50 14.22 -10.34
C LYS A 5 -6.42 14.69 -11.32
N ASP A 6 -5.90 15.88 -11.11
CA ASP A 6 -4.86 16.48 -12.00
C ASP A 6 -3.47 15.92 -11.64
N ILE A 7 -3.31 15.43 -10.39
CA ILE A 7 -2.06 14.92 -9.85
C ILE A 7 -1.87 13.42 -10.16
N ARG A 8 -2.93 12.61 -10.11
CA ARG A 8 -2.83 11.13 -10.07
C ARG A 8 -2.08 10.52 -11.24
N LEU A 9 -2.49 10.79 -12.47
CA LEU A 9 -1.87 10.16 -13.64
C LEU A 9 -0.41 10.58 -13.84
N PRO A 10 -0.04 11.89 -13.81
CA PRO A 10 1.36 12.27 -13.88
C PRO A 10 2.20 11.73 -12.71
N LEU A 11 1.60 11.54 -11.52
CA LEU A 11 2.29 10.97 -10.38
C LEU A 11 2.69 9.50 -10.62
N PHE A 12 1.90 8.73 -11.37
CA PHE A 12 2.24 7.34 -11.66
C PHE A 12 3.53 7.25 -12.47
N ASP A 13 3.68 8.07 -13.51
CA ASP A 13 4.89 8.14 -14.31
C ASP A 13 6.09 8.57 -13.45
N PHE A 14 5.92 9.59 -12.60
CA PHE A 14 6.96 10.02 -11.66
C PHE A 14 7.38 8.91 -10.69
N LEU A 15 6.42 8.13 -10.17
CA LEU A 15 6.72 7.01 -9.26
C LEU A 15 7.45 5.88 -10.00
N GLU A 16 7.07 5.54 -11.23
CA GLU A 16 7.76 4.55 -12.06
C GLU A 16 9.20 4.97 -12.36
N ASP A 17 9.43 6.23 -12.70
CA ASP A 17 10.77 6.78 -12.96
C ASP A 17 11.68 6.69 -11.72
N ASN A 18 11.13 6.89 -10.52
CA ASN A 18 11.91 6.91 -9.28
C ASN A 18 12.06 5.54 -8.61
N TYR A 19 11.09 4.63 -8.78
CA TYR A 19 11.05 3.32 -8.10
C TYR A 19 11.17 2.12 -9.03
N GLY A 20 11.19 2.36 -10.35
CA GLY A 20 11.31 1.32 -11.38
C GLY A 20 10.02 0.53 -11.59
N ASP A 21 10.15 -0.76 -11.88
CA ASP A 21 8.98 -1.64 -12.11
C ASP A 21 8.12 -1.77 -10.84
N ILE A 22 6.99 -1.09 -10.85
CA ILE A 22 6.04 -1.04 -9.75
C ILE A 22 4.64 -1.44 -10.22
N ILE A 23 3.78 -1.81 -9.29
CA ILE A 23 2.35 -1.88 -9.53
C ILE A 23 1.62 -0.87 -8.64
N ILE A 24 0.61 -0.21 -9.20
CA ILE A 24 -0.17 0.80 -8.53
C ILE A 24 -1.60 0.29 -8.32
N LEU A 25 -2.07 0.39 -7.07
CA LEU A 25 -3.42 0.03 -6.65
C LEU A 25 -4.08 1.25 -6.06
N GLU A 26 -5.12 1.76 -6.71
CA GLU A 26 -5.83 2.95 -6.24
C GLU A 26 -6.89 2.62 -5.17
N GLU A 27 -7.21 3.61 -4.35
CA GLU A 27 -8.36 3.62 -3.44
C GLU A 27 -8.45 2.40 -2.49
N LYS A 28 -7.31 1.97 -1.94
CA LYS A 28 -7.26 0.76 -1.13
C LYS A 28 -7.79 0.97 0.28
N GLN A 29 -8.83 0.23 0.66
CA GLN A 29 -9.38 0.27 2.02
C GLN A 29 -8.38 -0.25 3.08
N MET A 30 -8.19 0.54 4.14
CA MET A 30 -7.34 0.25 5.29
C MET A 30 -8.12 0.50 6.59
N GLY A 31 -8.74 -0.50 7.14
CA GLY A 31 -9.56 -0.31 8.34
C GLY A 31 -10.66 0.73 8.12
N ARG A 32 -10.55 1.89 8.75
CA ARG A 32 -11.49 3.01 8.64
C ARG A 32 -11.05 4.10 7.65
N SER A 33 -9.82 4.04 7.19
CA SER A 33 -9.26 4.95 6.18
C SER A 33 -9.13 4.24 4.83
N ARG A 34 -8.87 5.02 3.79
CA ARG A 34 -8.60 4.53 2.44
C ARG A 34 -7.31 5.17 1.96
N ALA A 35 -6.38 4.37 1.49
CA ALA A 35 -5.17 4.87 0.84
C ALA A 35 -5.52 5.37 -0.56
N ASP A 36 -5.02 6.54 -0.93
CA ASP A 36 -5.22 7.05 -2.27
C ASP A 36 -4.50 6.15 -3.28
N ILE A 37 -3.25 5.80 -2.98
CA ILE A 37 -2.44 4.90 -3.78
C ILE A 37 -1.71 3.91 -2.86
N VAL A 38 -1.67 2.65 -3.29
CA VAL A 38 -0.75 1.63 -2.77
C VAL A 38 0.19 1.23 -3.90
N MET A 39 1.46 1.49 -3.73
CA MET A 39 2.51 1.10 -4.66
C MET A 39 3.21 -0.15 -4.14
N VAL A 40 3.44 -1.12 -5.01
CA VAL A 40 4.18 -2.35 -4.70
C VAL A 40 5.44 -2.38 -5.57
N GLY A 41 6.60 -2.41 -4.93
CA GLY A 41 7.89 -2.40 -5.62
C GLY A 41 8.50 -3.80 -5.78
N ARG A 42 9.40 -3.95 -6.75
CA ARG A 42 10.22 -5.16 -6.92
C ARG A 42 11.25 -5.37 -5.79
N ASP A 43 11.43 -4.37 -4.96
CA ASP A 43 12.19 -4.45 -3.71
C ASP A 43 11.47 -5.24 -2.59
N ASN A 44 10.31 -5.82 -2.89
CA ASN A 44 9.42 -6.54 -1.98
C ASN A 44 8.87 -5.66 -0.85
N ASN A 45 8.70 -4.37 -1.09
CA ASN A 45 8.06 -3.46 -0.15
C ASN A 45 6.72 -2.94 -0.70
N ILE A 46 5.83 -2.61 0.23
CA ILE A 46 4.54 -2.00 -0.06
C ILE A 46 4.57 -0.58 0.49
N TYR A 47 4.31 0.37 -0.39
CA TYR A 47 4.31 1.80 -0.11
C TYR A 47 2.88 2.32 -0.06
N GLY A 48 2.55 3.12 0.94
CA GLY A 48 1.32 3.90 0.98
C GLY A 48 1.60 5.33 0.55
N VAL A 49 0.84 5.83 -0.43
CA VAL A 49 0.96 7.21 -0.92
C VAL A 49 -0.35 7.94 -0.69
N GLU A 50 -0.28 9.03 0.07
CA GLU A 50 -1.39 9.93 0.36
C GLU A 50 -1.23 11.21 -0.45
N ILE A 51 -2.30 11.66 -1.12
CA ILE A 51 -2.30 12.90 -1.90
C ILE A 51 -3.02 14.00 -1.11
N LYS A 52 -2.39 15.15 -1.04
CA LYS A 52 -2.95 16.40 -0.49
C LYS A 52 -2.83 17.51 -1.53
N SER A 53 -3.86 17.63 -2.34
CA SER A 53 -3.98 18.70 -3.33
C SER A 53 -4.09 20.08 -2.67
N ASP A 54 -3.94 21.15 -3.44
CA ASP A 54 -4.12 22.52 -2.92
C ASP A 54 -5.52 22.77 -2.34
N ALA A 55 -6.51 21.99 -2.75
CA ALA A 55 -7.89 22.13 -2.25
C ALA A 55 -8.16 21.38 -0.94
N ASP A 56 -7.22 20.54 -0.48
CA ASP A 56 -7.36 19.73 0.72
C ASP A 56 -7.03 20.52 1.99
N THR A 57 -7.33 19.90 3.15
CA THR A 57 -6.93 20.40 4.47
C THR A 57 -6.24 19.30 5.28
N TYR A 58 -5.48 19.68 6.28
CA TYR A 58 -4.82 18.74 7.21
C TYR A 58 -5.75 18.10 8.25
N ALA A 59 -7.04 18.48 8.30
CA ALA A 59 -7.98 18.03 9.35
C ALA A 59 -8.03 16.50 9.54
N ARG A 60 -7.85 15.72 8.48
CA ARG A 60 -7.85 14.27 8.52
C ARG A 60 -6.46 13.62 8.50
N LEU A 61 -5.42 14.38 8.16
CA LEU A 61 -4.08 13.83 7.91
C LEU A 61 -3.51 13.10 9.14
N GLY A 62 -3.63 13.65 10.33
CA GLY A 62 -3.13 13.00 11.55
C GLY A 62 -3.76 11.62 11.83
N ARG A 63 -5.01 11.38 11.40
CA ARG A 63 -5.65 10.07 11.47
C ARG A 63 -5.14 9.16 10.34
N GLN A 64 -5.03 9.69 9.12
CA GLN A 64 -4.52 8.97 7.96
C GLN A 64 -3.10 8.47 8.22
N VAL A 65 -2.20 9.32 8.73
CA VAL A 65 -0.85 8.93 9.15
C VAL A 65 -0.86 7.72 10.09
N LYS A 66 -1.69 7.75 11.14
CA LYS A 66 -1.81 6.62 12.09
C LYS A 66 -2.32 5.33 11.46
N ASP A 67 -3.15 5.43 10.43
CA ASP A 67 -3.66 4.26 9.72
C ASP A 67 -2.62 3.74 8.73
N TYR A 68 -2.02 4.60 7.89
CA TYR A 68 -0.93 4.22 6.98
C TYR A 68 0.23 3.54 7.71
N ASP A 69 0.65 4.09 8.86
CA ASP A 69 1.72 3.54 9.70
C ASP A 69 1.51 2.06 10.10
N LYS A 70 0.28 1.59 10.13
CA LYS A 70 0.00 0.19 10.47
C LYS A 70 0.16 -0.78 9.31
N TYR A 71 0.06 -0.28 8.06
CA TYR A 71 -0.12 -1.15 6.89
C TYR A 71 1.10 -1.26 5.99
N PHE A 72 1.86 -0.19 5.83
CA PHE A 72 2.86 -0.09 4.78
C PHE A 72 4.28 -0.11 5.31
N ASP A 73 5.21 -0.64 4.49
CA ASP A 73 6.64 -0.65 4.81
C ASP A 73 7.24 0.74 4.72
N TYR A 74 6.72 1.55 3.81
CA TYR A 74 7.08 2.96 3.58
C TYR A 74 5.82 3.78 3.36
N ASN A 75 5.87 5.04 3.74
CA ASN A 75 4.77 5.96 3.50
C ASN A 75 5.28 7.23 2.83
N ILE A 76 4.50 7.76 1.91
CA ILE A 76 4.82 8.97 1.15
C ILE A 76 3.58 9.88 1.20
N VAL A 77 3.81 11.18 1.34
CA VAL A 77 2.79 12.20 1.11
C VAL A 77 3.16 13.03 -0.10
N VAL A 78 2.21 13.22 -1.00
CA VAL A 78 2.32 14.11 -2.15
C VAL A 78 1.51 15.35 -1.86
N VAL A 79 2.12 16.53 -1.93
CA VAL A 79 1.50 17.79 -1.53
C VAL A 79 1.62 18.86 -2.60
N GLY A 80 0.52 19.56 -2.84
CA GLY A 80 0.54 20.79 -3.63
C GLY A 80 1.34 21.92 -2.97
N THR A 81 1.66 22.95 -3.74
CA THR A 81 2.49 24.06 -3.29
C THR A 81 1.98 24.75 -2.03
N SER A 82 0.65 24.84 -1.86
CA SER A 82 0.03 25.46 -0.67
C SER A 82 0.36 24.72 0.64
N HIS A 83 0.71 23.45 0.57
CA HIS A 83 1.00 22.58 1.70
C HIS A 83 2.50 22.33 1.91
N ALA A 84 3.33 22.56 0.91
CA ALA A 84 4.75 22.19 0.91
C ALA A 84 5.55 22.72 2.10
N TYR A 85 5.26 23.95 2.55
CA TYR A 85 6.02 24.62 3.62
C TYR A 85 5.79 24.04 5.02
N HIS A 86 4.65 23.42 5.27
CA HIS A 86 4.27 22.96 6.62
C HIS A 86 4.05 21.44 6.73
N ILE A 87 4.16 20.70 5.64
CA ILE A 87 3.88 19.26 5.64
C ILE A 87 4.77 18.50 6.62
N GLU A 88 6.02 18.93 6.80
CA GLU A 88 6.97 18.28 7.72
C GLU A 88 6.51 18.27 9.17
N GLU A 89 5.69 19.25 9.58
CA GLU A 89 5.11 19.32 10.92
C GLU A 89 3.96 18.31 11.13
N HIS A 90 3.41 17.79 10.03
CA HIS A 90 2.22 16.93 10.01
C HIS A 90 2.47 15.47 9.75
N VAL A 91 3.67 15.12 9.25
CA VAL A 91 4.06 13.74 8.96
C VAL A 91 5.36 13.35 9.67
N PRO A 92 5.51 12.08 10.10
CA PRO A 92 6.74 11.61 10.74
C PRO A 92 7.97 11.75 9.84
N GLU A 93 9.17 11.85 10.43
CA GLU A 93 10.45 11.98 9.71
C GLU A 93 10.77 10.81 8.76
N TYR A 94 10.18 9.65 8.96
CA TYR A 94 10.36 8.49 8.08
C TYR A 94 9.41 8.49 6.87
N TRP A 95 8.43 9.39 6.83
CA TRP A 95 7.60 9.56 5.65
C TRP A 95 8.37 10.28 4.55
N GLY A 96 8.24 9.81 3.31
CA GLY A 96 8.67 10.54 2.12
C GLY A 96 7.75 11.74 1.87
N ILE A 97 8.30 12.77 1.23
CA ILE A 97 7.55 13.96 0.82
C ILE A 97 7.87 14.23 -0.64
N ILE A 98 6.83 14.29 -1.46
CA ILE A 98 6.88 14.73 -2.84
C ILE A 98 6.07 16.03 -2.90
N THR A 99 6.63 17.06 -3.49
CA THR A 99 5.90 18.27 -3.81
C THR A 99 5.46 18.24 -5.26
N VAL A 100 4.31 18.84 -5.54
CA VAL A 100 3.77 18.96 -6.89
C VAL A 100 3.37 20.41 -7.16
N GLU A 101 3.76 20.91 -8.31
CA GLU A 101 3.43 22.27 -8.76
C GLU A 101 3.00 22.26 -10.23
N LEU A 102 2.41 23.37 -10.66
CA LEU A 102 2.06 23.60 -12.05
C LEU A 102 3.04 24.61 -12.62
N GLU A 103 3.92 24.16 -13.51
CA GLU A 103 4.90 25.00 -14.20
C GLU A 103 4.56 25.01 -15.71
N ASP A 104 4.39 26.18 -16.28
CA ASP A 104 4.05 26.38 -17.70
C ASP A 104 2.85 25.55 -18.23
N GLY A 105 1.94 25.18 -17.34
CA GLY A 105 0.74 24.39 -17.66
C GLY A 105 0.93 22.87 -17.55
N GLU A 106 2.11 22.41 -17.21
CA GLU A 106 2.46 21.01 -16.94
C GLU A 106 2.63 20.76 -15.44
N VAL A 107 2.34 19.54 -15.01
CA VAL A 107 2.48 19.12 -13.61
C VAL A 107 3.91 18.64 -13.40
N ASP A 108 4.62 19.29 -12.49
CA ASP A 108 5.99 18.93 -12.11
C ASP A 108 6.06 18.41 -10.68
N PHE A 109 6.92 17.41 -10.46
CA PHE A 109 7.11 16.75 -9.17
C PHE A 109 8.55 16.86 -8.70
N TYR A 110 8.70 17.12 -7.41
CA TYR A 110 10.01 17.14 -6.77
C TYR A 110 10.04 16.26 -5.51
N MET A 111 11.02 15.35 -5.43
CA MET A 111 11.25 14.52 -4.24
C MET A 111 11.94 15.35 -3.16
N LEU A 112 11.16 15.97 -2.28
CA LEU A 112 11.70 16.78 -1.19
C LEU A 112 12.38 15.93 -0.11
N ARG A 113 11.80 14.77 0.22
CA ARG A 113 12.35 13.84 1.22
C ARG A 113 12.08 12.40 0.82
N GLN A 114 13.13 11.58 0.78
CA GLN A 114 12.99 10.14 0.56
C GLN A 114 12.33 9.45 1.76
N ALA A 115 11.45 8.49 1.46
CA ALA A 115 10.84 7.67 2.51
C ALA A 115 11.90 6.75 3.16
N LYS A 116 11.79 6.57 4.48
CA LYS A 116 12.58 5.63 5.27
C LYS A 116 11.70 4.47 5.74
N PRO A 117 12.29 3.32 6.13
CA PRO A 117 11.51 2.20 6.66
C PRO A 117 10.59 2.62 7.81
N ASN A 118 9.34 2.23 7.72
CA ASN A 118 8.32 2.58 8.71
C ASN A 118 8.46 1.70 9.97
N PRO A 119 8.83 2.25 11.13
CA PRO A 119 9.03 1.49 12.36
C PRO A 119 7.71 1.07 13.04
N LYS A 120 6.56 1.52 12.54
CA LYS A 120 5.25 1.29 13.16
C LYS A 120 4.38 0.29 12.39
N MET A 121 4.88 -0.28 11.29
CA MET A 121 4.16 -1.29 10.53
C MET A 121 3.79 -2.49 11.40
N LYS A 122 2.59 -3.01 11.21
CA LYS A 122 2.06 -4.16 11.96
C LYS A 122 1.65 -5.27 11.01
N TRP A 123 2.27 -6.42 11.11
CA TRP A 123 1.93 -7.60 10.31
C TRP A 123 0.44 -7.96 10.36
N LYS A 124 -0.20 -7.81 11.53
CA LYS A 124 -1.65 -8.03 11.69
C LYS A 124 -2.50 -7.13 10.81
N SER A 125 -2.05 -5.90 10.53
CA SER A 125 -2.72 -4.98 9.63
C SER A 125 -2.32 -5.25 8.18
N LYS A 126 -1.02 -5.32 7.90
CA LYS A 126 -0.48 -5.51 6.55
C LYS A 126 -1.02 -6.75 5.85
N ILE A 127 -1.12 -7.89 6.53
CA ILE A 127 -1.64 -9.13 5.95
C ILE A 127 -3.12 -9.02 5.51
N THR A 128 -3.87 -8.04 6.04
CA THR A 128 -5.26 -7.83 5.64
C THR A 128 -5.41 -7.29 4.21
N LEU A 129 -4.34 -6.77 3.62
CA LEU A 129 -4.29 -6.36 2.21
C LEU A 129 -4.46 -7.54 1.26
N MET A 130 -4.13 -8.75 1.72
CA MET A 130 -4.26 -9.98 0.93
C MET A 130 -5.70 -10.47 0.89
N TRP A 131 -6.11 -11.05 -0.25
CA TRP A 131 -7.41 -11.69 -0.41
C TRP A 131 -7.37 -13.15 0.03
N ARG A 132 -8.53 -13.78 0.21
CA ARG A 132 -8.59 -15.16 0.70
C ARG A 132 -7.91 -16.17 -0.24
N PRO A 133 -8.03 -16.09 -1.59
CA PRO A 133 -7.29 -16.95 -2.51
C PRO A 133 -5.77 -16.78 -2.40
N GLU A 134 -5.29 -15.54 -2.24
CA GLU A 134 -3.86 -15.24 -2.08
C GLU A 134 -3.30 -15.81 -0.77
N LEU A 135 -4.07 -15.70 0.32
CA LEU A 135 -3.70 -16.36 1.58
C LEU A 135 -3.62 -17.88 1.42
N ALA A 136 -4.44 -18.49 0.56
CA ALA A 136 -4.35 -19.93 0.27
C ALA A 136 -3.05 -20.28 -0.48
N LYS A 137 -2.58 -19.42 -1.39
CA LYS A 137 -1.28 -19.58 -2.06
C LYS A 137 -0.12 -19.44 -1.05
N ILE A 138 -0.17 -18.46 -0.14
CA ILE A 138 0.82 -18.34 0.94
C ILE A 138 0.85 -19.61 1.81
N GLN A 139 -0.31 -20.18 2.15
CA GLN A 139 -0.36 -21.45 2.89
C GLN A 139 0.34 -22.58 2.10
N GLU A 140 0.06 -22.70 0.82
CA GLU A 140 0.63 -23.73 -0.06
C GLU A 140 2.16 -23.58 -0.16
N TRP A 141 2.66 -22.38 -0.42
CA TRP A 141 4.11 -22.11 -0.53
C TRP A 141 4.88 -22.39 0.77
N ASN A 142 4.19 -22.32 1.92
CA ASN A 142 4.80 -22.58 3.23
C ASN A 142 4.41 -23.94 3.82
N ASN A 143 3.91 -24.89 3.01
CA ASN A 143 3.50 -26.23 3.43
C ASN A 143 2.56 -26.22 4.64
N MET A 144 1.61 -25.27 4.67
CA MET A 144 0.62 -25.17 5.72
C MET A 144 -0.63 -26.00 5.43
N PRO A 145 -1.36 -26.45 6.46
CA PRO A 145 -2.68 -27.07 6.27
C PRO A 145 -3.63 -26.17 5.48
N LYS A 146 -4.45 -26.75 4.61
CA LYS A 146 -5.49 -26.04 3.87
C LYS A 146 -6.70 -25.81 4.79
N TYR A 147 -6.94 -24.58 5.21
CA TYR A 147 -8.10 -24.20 6.03
C TYR A 147 -9.26 -23.75 5.15
N LYS A 148 -9.86 -24.69 4.38
CA LYS A 148 -10.87 -24.38 3.35
C LYS A 148 -12.09 -23.63 3.90
N ASP A 149 -12.65 -24.10 5.00
CA ASP A 149 -13.91 -23.59 5.59
C ASP A 149 -13.68 -22.49 6.64
N LYS A 150 -12.45 -21.98 6.77
CA LYS A 150 -12.13 -20.98 7.80
C LYS A 150 -12.16 -19.58 7.22
N SER A 151 -12.54 -18.63 8.07
CA SER A 151 -12.60 -17.22 7.71
C SER A 151 -11.23 -16.68 7.29
N LYS A 152 -11.25 -15.58 6.52
CA LYS A 152 -10.03 -14.85 6.13
C LYS A 152 -9.18 -14.51 7.36
N ALA A 153 -9.79 -13.97 8.42
CA ALA A 153 -9.12 -13.58 9.65
C ALA A 153 -8.46 -14.77 10.37
N PHE A 154 -9.11 -15.94 10.38
CA PHE A 154 -8.52 -17.15 10.95
C PHE A 154 -7.24 -17.55 10.21
N VAL A 155 -7.27 -17.55 8.86
CA VAL A 155 -6.12 -17.94 8.04
C VAL A 155 -4.98 -16.95 8.20
N GLN A 156 -5.27 -15.65 8.24
CA GLN A 156 -4.28 -14.61 8.54
C GLN A 156 -3.59 -14.87 9.89
N GLY A 157 -4.36 -15.14 10.93
CA GLY A 157 -3.82 -15.49 12.23
C GLY A 157 -2.89 -16.71 12.19
N LYS A 158 -3.30 -17.78 11.46
CA LYS A 158 -2.48 -19.00 11.33
C LYS A 158 -1.18 -18.80 10.54
N ILE A 159 -1.15 -17.89 9.57
CA ILE A 159 0.09 -17.50 8.88
C ILE A 159 1.00 -16.76 9.85
N LEU A 160 0.47 -15.77 10.57
CA LEU A 160 1.24 -14.95 11.51
C LEU A 160 1.77 -15.75 12.72
N GLU A 161 1.05 -16.77 13.19
CA GLU A 161 1.53 -17.69 14.23
C GLU A 161 2.81 -18.46 13.83
N ARG A 162 3.13 -18.51 12.54
CA ARG A 162 4.35 -19.14 12.03
C ARG A 162 5.56 -18.20 11.91
N MET A 163 5.33 -16.92 12.10
CA MET A 163 6.39 -15.93 12.10
C MET A 163 7.02 -15.77 13.49
N PRO A 164 8.31 -15.44 13.54
CA PRO A 164 9.30 -15.52 12.45
C PRO A 164 9.92 -16.91 12.30
N GLU A 165 9.60 -17.85 13.17
CA GLU A 165 10.33 -19.13 13.32
C GLU A 165 10.26 -20.03 12.08
N LYS A 166 9.12 -20.09 11.41
CA LYS A 166 8.88 -20.95 10.23
C LYS A 166 8.72 -20.18 8.93
N ILE A 167 8.31 -18.92 9.01
CA ILE A 167 8.17 -18.01 7.87
C ILE A 167 8.86 -16.71 8.27
N SER A 168 10.01 -16.41 7.67
CA SER A 168 10.68 -15.13 7.95
C SER A 168 9.87 -13.94 7.42
N GLU A 169 10.10 -12.76 7.98
CA GLU A 169 9.47 -11.53 7.49
C GLU A 169 9.77 -11.27 6.02
N GLU A 170 11.00 -11.50 5.59
CA GLU A 170 11.45 -11.34 4.21
C GLU A 170 10.71 -12.28 3.24
N VAL A 171 10.53 -13.54 3.65
CA VAL A 171 9.79 -14.53 2.85
C VAL A 171 8.34 -14.10 2.72
N LEU A 172 7.69 -13.69 3.81
CA LEU A 172 6.29 -13.27 3.75
C LEU A 172 6.12 -11.97 2.95
N LYS A 173 7.02 -11.00 3.09
CA LYS A 173 7.05 -9.78 2.25
C LYS A 173 7.11 -10.13 0.78
N LYS A 174 8.09 -10.95 0.39
CA LYS A 174 8.26 -11.38 -1.01
C LYS A 174 7.01 -12.05 -1.55
N GLN A 175 6.45 -13.01 -0.82
CA GLN A 175 5.24 -13.73 -1.21
C GLN A 175 4.03 -12.80 -1.38
N MET A 176 3.85 -11.85 -0.47
CA MET A 176 2.78 -10.86 -0.56
C MET A 176 2.94 -9.97 -1.80
N CYS A 177 4.14 -9.44 -2.03
CA CYS A 177 4.40 -8.58 -3.18
C CYS A 177 4.22 -9.35 -4.51
N GLU A 178 4.72 -10.58 -4.61
CA GLU A 178 4.52 -11.43 -5.78
C GLU A 178 3.03 -11.64 -6.11
N LEU A 179 2.21 -11.91 -5.10
CA LEU A 179 0.77 -12.06 -5.29
C LEU A 179 0.08 -10.74 -5.68
N LEU A 180 0.53 -9.62 -5.14
CA LEU A 180 0.01 -8.30 -5.51
C LEU A 180 0.40 -7.93 -6.94
N PHE A 181 1.60 -8.25 -7.39
CA PHE A 181 2.03 -8.07 -8.78
C PHE A 181 1.22 -8.89 -9.78
N CYS A 182 0.82 -10.10 -9.38
CA CYS A 182 0.01 -10.99 -10.22
C CYS A 182 -1.50 -10.72 -10.12
N ARG A 183 -1.90 -9.70 -9.35
CA ARG A 183 -3.31 -9.41 -9.11
C ARG A 183 -3.93 -8.73 -10.33
N ASP A 184 -4.80 -9.46 -11.00
CA ASP A 184 -5.64 -8.94 -12.08
C ASP A 184 -7.01 -8.55 -11.53
N TYR A 185 -7.35 -7.27 -11.60
CA TYR A 185 -8.61 -6.75 -11.09
C TYR A 185 -9.80 -7.11 -11.97
N ASP A 186 -9.60 -7.37 -13.26
CA ASP A 186 -10.68 -7.71 -14.20
C ASP A 186 -11.18 -9.14 -13.98
N THR A 187 -10.29 -10.06 -13.60
CA THR A 187 -10.64 -11.48 -13.38
C THR A 187 -10.89 -11.85 -11.93
N ILE A 188 -10.54 -10.99 -10.98
CA ILE A 188 -10.54 -11.33 -9.54
C ILE A 188 -11.92 -11.68 -9.00
N GLY A 189 -12.99 -11.09 -9.53
CA GLY A 189 -14.36 -11.43 -9.16
C GLY A 189 -14.66 -12.91 -9.42
N ASP A 190 -14.13 -13.44 -10.50
CA ASP A 190 -14.29 -14.82 -10.90
C ASP A 190 -13.36 -15.74 -10.10
N ASP A 191 -12.13 -15.34 -9.83
CA ASP A 191 -11.21 -16.05 -8.92
C ASP A 191 -11.79 -16.22 -7.51
N ILE A 192 -12.46 -15.21 -6.98
CA ILE A 192 -13.12 -15.29 -5.67
C ILE A 192 -14.33 -16.23 -5.72
N LYS A 193 -15.12 -16.22 -6.80
CA LYS A 193 -16.26 -17.14 -6.99
C LYS A 193 -15.77 -18.58 -7.12
N ASP A 194 -14.76 -18.81 -7.93
CA ASP A 194 -14.12 -20.10 -8.14
C ASP A 194 -13.52 -20.65 -6.84
N PHE A 195 -12.84 -19.82 -6.07
CA PHE A 195 -12.32 -20.22 -4.77
C PHE A 195 -13.44 -20.67 -3.82
N LYS A 196 -14.55 -19.91 -3.77
CA LYS A 196 -15.72 -20.26 -2.95
C LYS A 196 -16.40 -21.56 -3.39
N SER A 197 -16.47 -21.82 -4.70
CA SER A 197 -17.07 -23.03 -5.25
C SER A 197 -16.26 -24.28 -4.94
N LYS A 198 -14.92 -24.19 -5.00
CA LYS A 198 -13.97 -25.28 -4.68
C LYS A 198 -13.80 -25.51 -3.16
N SER A 199 -14.34 -24.64 -2.34
CA SER A 199 -14.27 -24.71 -0.87
C SER A 199 -15.53 -25.28 -0.22
N LYS A 200 -16.56 -25.57 -1.03
CA LYS A 200 -17.74 -26.37 -0.65
C LYS A 200 -17.53 -27.83 -1.00
#